data_3bcf2f41cdc2a99ba7978a34e35cd236
#
_entry.id   3bcf2f41cdc2a99ba7978a34e35cd236
#
_cell.length_a   1.000
_cell.length_b   1.000
_cell.length_c   1.000
_cell.angle_alpha   90.00
_cell.angle_beta   90.00
_cell.angle_gamma   90.00
#
_symmetry.space_group_name_H-M   'P 1'
#
loop_
_entity.id
_entity.type
_entity.pdbx_description
1 polymer ?
#
loop_
_entity_poly.entity_id
_entity_poly.type
_entity_poly.pdbx_seq_one_letter_code
_entity_poly.pdbx_strand_id
1 'polypeptide(L)'
;MKKEWNKNSWRKFNIKQQPSYNNSNTLKLVEEKINKLPPLIFAGEVRSLKNKLEKVSLGEAFLLQGGDCAESFSDFSANNLRDSFKVILQMSAVLTYASSLPVVKVGRMAGQFAKPRSEDLEEKNGIKLPSYRGDIINDIKFDEISRQPDPNRMLDAYSQSAYALNLIRAFASGGFADLEKVHNWNLDFVKKGTQDKYLDLANSITDALKFMKACGFNQQNVPEFKQVEFYTSHEALLLNYEEALTREDSLKGGWYDCSAHMLWIGERTRDLGEAHVEFMRGIENPIGVKIGPAVENDYLIKLLDTLNPKNERGKITLITRMGSQNIYDKLPNLIKSVRENQNNVIWSCDPMLLIHINQVRDTRLDHLIKFFLR
;
A
#
# COMPACT_ATOMS: atom_id res chain seq x y z
N MET A 1 23.18 -13.47 19.93
CA MET A 1 22.08 -12.80 20.66
C MET A 1 21.35 -11.86 19.69
N LYS A 2 20.06 -12.10 19.38
CA LYS A 2 19.26 -11.09 18.66
C LYS A 2 19.16 -9.86 19.57
N LYS A 3 19.68 -8.70 19.13
CA LYS A 3 19.56 -7.45 19.89
C LYS A 3 18.06 -7.20 20.14
N GLU A 4 17.73 -6.90 21.41
CA GLU A 4 16.38 -6.53 21.80
C GLU A 4 15.92 -5.34 20.96
N TRP A 5 14.77 -5.49 20.31
CA TRP A 5 14.20 -4.46 19.45
C TRP A 5 13.37 -3.48 20.29
N ASN A 6 13.47 -2.22 19.95
CA ASN A 6 12.53 -1.18 20.37
C ASN A 6 12.29 -0.21 19.21
N LYS A 7 11.25 0.61 19.29
CA LYS A 7 10.80 1.46 18.18
C LYS A 7 11.84 2.45 17.65
N ASN A 8 12.90 2.75 18.44
CA ASN A 8 13.99 3.65 18.06
C ASN A 8 15.33 2.93 17.81
N SER A 9 15.36 1.59 17.82
CA SER A 9 16.58 0.82 17.58
C SER A 9 17.20 1.08 16.20
N TRP A 10 16.37 1.40 15.20
CA TRP A 10 16.78 1.74 13.84
C TRP A 10 17.75 2.94 13.78
N ARG A 11 17.69 3.87 14.73
CA ARG A 11 18.55 5.06 14.79
C ARG A 11 20.05 4.73 14.95
N LYS A 12 20.37 3.47 15.25
CA LYS A 12 21.75 2.97 15.36
C LYS A 12 22.28 2.36 14.07
N PHE A 13 21.45 2.31 13.04
CA PHE A 13 21.77 1.71 11.74
C PHE A 13 21.92 2.77 10.68
N ASN A 14 22.65 2.42 9.62
CA ASN A 14 22.71 3.29 8.44
C ASN A 14 21.32 3.43 7.82
N ILE A 15 20.96 4.66 7.44
CA ILE A 15 19.64 4.95 6.87
C ILE A 15 19.78 5.61 5.51
N LYS A 16 19.06 5.11 4.52
CA LYS A 16 19.02 5.63 3.15
C LYS A 16 17.76 6.46 2.90
N GLN A 17 17.81 7.28 1.87
CA GLN A 17 16.65 8.02 1.37
C GLN A 17 16.02 9.02 2.38
N GLN A 18 16.80 9.45 3.37
CA GLN A 18 16.33 10.44 4.35
C GLN A 18 16.72 11.86 3.96
N PRO A 19 15.88 12.86 4.29
CA PRO A 19 16.25 14.25 4.15
C PRO A 19 17.26 14.67 5.21
N SER A 20 18.09 15.67 4.88
CA SER A 20 18.90 16.39 5.87
C SER A 20 18.14 17.63 6.32
N TYR A 21 17.70 17.64 7.58
CA TYR A 21 17.02 18.78 8.17
C TYR A 21 18.03 19.76 8.76
N ASN A 22 17.92 21.04 8.37
CA ASN A 22 18.82 22.09 8.85
C ASN A 22 18.71 22.36 10.36
N ASN A 23 17.57 22.02 10.97
CA ASN A 23 17.30 22.25 12.39
C ASN A 23 16.83 20.97 13.08
N SER A 24 17.77 20.31 13.77
CA SER A 24 17.49 19.11 14.53
C SER A 24 16.57 19.30 15.74
N ASN A 25 16.53 20.51 16.31
CA ASN A 25 15.62 20.82 17.42
C ASN A 25 14.18 20.89 16.92
N THR A 26 13.93 21.50 15.76
CA THR A 26 12.59 21.52 15.16
C THR A 26 12.13 20.10 14.84
N LEU A 27 12.98 19.26 14.27
CA LEU A 27 12.66 17.84 14.02
C LEU A 27 12.22 17.15 15.31
N LYS A 28 13.00 17.26 16.38
CA LYS A 28 12.68 16.65 17.67
C LYS A 28 11.34 17.13 18.24
N LEU A 29 11.07 18.43 18.18
CA LEU A 29 9.80 18.99 18.64
C LEU A 29 8.60 18.46 17.85
N VAL A 30 8.75 18.29 16.53
CA VAL A 30 7.71 17.72 15.67
C VAL A 30 7.48 16.25 15.99
N GLU A 31 8.55 15.45 16.14
CA GLU A 31 8.44 14.04 16.56
C GLU A 31 7.70 13.90 17.90
N GLU A 32 8.09 14.73 18.91
CA GLU A 32 7.43 14.73 20.23
C GLU A 32 5.95 15.12 20.14
N LYS A 33 5.61 16.07 19.25
CA LYS A 33 4.23 16.50 19.03
C LYS A 33 3.41 15.40 18.40
N ILE A 34 3.90 14.76 17.33
CA ILE A 34 3.21 13.63 16.66
C ILE A 34 3.04 12.46 17.63
N ASN A 35 4.06 12.16 18.44
CA ASN A 35 3.98 11.08 19.42
C ASN A 35 2.87 11.28 20.47
N LYS A 36 2.44 12.52 20.72
CA LYS A 36 1.34 12.88 21.62
C LYS A 36 -0.03 12.90 20.94
N LEU A 37 -0.07 12.95 19.61
CA LEU A 37 -1.32 12.94 18.85
C LEU A 37 -1.97 11.54 18.90
N PRO A 38 -3.30 11.44 18.70
CA PRO A 38 -3.98 10.16 18.56
C PRO A 38 -3.38 9.33 17.43
N PRO A 39 -3.36 7.99 17.54
CA PRO A 39 -2.97 7.14 16.41
C PRO A 39 -3.97 7.29 15.26
N LEU A 40 -3.51 7.17 14.01
CA LEU A 40 -4.37 7.25 12.82
C LEU A 40 -5.23 6.00 12.65
N ILE A 41 -4.68 4.85 13.01
CA ILE A 41 -5.37 3.55 13.05
C ILE A 41 -5.06 2.86 14.39
N PHE A 42 -5.76 1.79 14.74
CA PHE A 42 -5.47 1.05 15.95
C PHE A 42 -5.11 -0.42 15.68
N ALA A 43 -4.45 -1.06 16.65
CA ALA A 43 -3.92 -2.42 16.54
C ALA A 43 -4.97 -3.47 16.13
N GLY A 44 -6.25 -3.28 16.54
CA GLY A 44 -7.35 -4.17 16.16
C GLY A 44 -7.62 -4.21 14.66
N GLU A 45 -7.55 -3.05 13.97
CA GLU A 45 -7.70 -2.96 12.52
C GLU A 45 -6.53 -3.66 11.80
N VAL A 46 -5.32 -3.50 12.31
CA VAL A 46 -4.12 -4.16 11.77
C VAL A 46 -4.24 -5.68 11.88
N ARG A 47 -4.68 -6.19 13.04
CA ARG A 47 -4.92 -7.64 13.22
C ARG A 47 -6.01 -8.16 12.30
N SER A 48 -7.09 -7.39 12.08
CA SER A 48 -8.13 -7.75 11.12
C SER A 48 -7.57 -7.89 9.72
N LEU A 49 -6.76 -6.92 9.26
CA LEU A 49 -6.09 -7.01 7.97
C LEU A 49 -5.17 -8.23 7.89
N LYS A 50 -4.34 -8.48 8.91
CA LYS A 50 -3.41 -9.63 8.95
C LYS A 50 -4.15 -10.96 8.78
N ASN A 51 -5.29 -11.14 9.47
CA ASN A 51 -6.13 -12.35 9.35
C ASN A 51 -6.71 -12.51 7.92
N LYS A 52 -7.06 -11.40 7.26
CA LYS A 52 -7.53 -11.45 5.86
C LYS A 52 -6.40 -11.75 4.89
N LEU A 53 -5.22 -11.20 5.13
CA LEU A 53 -4.03 -11.51 4.35
C LEU A 53 -3.54 -12.95 4.55
N GLU A 54 -3.80 -13.56 5.71
CA GLU A 54 -3.62 -15.00 5.90
C GLU A 54 -4.48 -15.79 4.91
N LYS A 55 -5.76 -15.46 4.74
CA LYS A 55 -6.65 -16.08 3.74
C LYS A 55 -6.12 -15.89 2.32
N VAL A 56 -5.57 -14.71 2.02
CA VAL A 56 -4.90 -14.49 0.71
C VAL A 56 -3.72 -15.43 0.53
N SER A 57 -2.89 -15.65 1.57
CA SER A 57 -1.76 -16.58 1.51
C SER A 57 -2.16 -18.04 1.31
N LEU A 58 -3.39 -18.39 1.66
CA LEU A 58 -4.00 -19.71 1.48
C LEU A 58 -4.74 -19.86 0.15
N GLY A 59 -4.85 -18.80 -0.65
CA GLY A 59 -5.64 -18.81 -1.89
C GLY A 59 -7.16 -18.72 -1.68
N GLU A 60 -7.60 -18.36 -0.47
CA GLU A 60 -9.02 -18.22 -0.10
C GLU A 60 -9.56 -16.78 -0.29
N ALA A 61 -8.69 -15.84 -0.63
CA ALA A 61 -9.02 -14.45 -0.91
C ALA A 61 -8.02 -13.85 -1.90
N PHE A 62 -8.37 -12.72 -2.50
CA PHE A 62 -7.53 -11.97 -3.42
C PHE A 62 -7.12 -10.63 -2.79
N LEU A 63 -5.85 -10.21 -2.92
CA LEU A 63 -5.36 -8.90 -2.50
C LEU A 63 -5.43 -7.90 -3.66
N LEU A 64 -6.20 -6.84 -3.49
CA LEU A 64 -6.16 -5.66 -4.35
C LEU A 64 -5.50 -4.51 -3.58
N GLN A 65 -4.28 -4.14 -3.98
CA GLN A 65 -3.57 -2.96 -3.46
C GLN A 65 -3.42 -1.94 -4.58
N GLY A 66 -3.96 -0.74 -4.41
CA GLY A 66 -3.94 0.29 -5.45
C GLY A 66 -4.07 1.70 -4.88
N GLY A 67 -3.76 2.71 -5.72
CA GLY A 67 -3.82 4.13 -5.38
C GLY A 67 -2.65 4.90 -5.99
N ASP A 68 -2.42 6.12 -5.52
CA ASP A 68 -1.45 7.03 -6.10
C ASP A 68 0.00 6.60 -5.89
N CYS A 69 0.88 6.98 -6.82
CA CYS A 69 2.31 6.77 -6.70
C CYS A 69 2.90 7.58 -5.53
N ALA A 70 2.43 8.83 -5.38
CA ALA A 70 2.63 9.70 -4.23
C ALA A 70 1.45 10.66 -4.17
N GLU A 71 0.86 10.80 -2.99
CA GLU A 71 -0.18 11.78 -2.72
C GLU A 71 0.45 13.18 -2.65
N SER A 72 -0.31 14.19 -3.08
CA SER A 72 0.08 15.60 -2.96
C SER A 72 -0.86 16.35 -2.02
N PHE A 73 -0.30 17.24 -1.23
CA PHE A 73 -1.09 18.13 -0.36
C PHE A 73 -2.01 19.04 -1.17
N SER A 74 -1.59 19.46 -2.37
CA SER A 74 -2.38 20.30 -3.26
C SER A 74 -3.60 19.60 -3.87
N ASP A 75 -3.51 18.28 -4.05
CA ASP A 75 -4.56 17.47 -4.67
C ASP A 75 -5.55 16.89 -3.64
N PHE A 76 -5.30 17.16 -2.36
CA PHE A 76 -6.14 16.70 -1.27
C PHE A 76 -7.53 17.34 -1.33
N SER A 77 -8.54 16.55 -1.66
CA SER A 77 -9.93 16.98 -1.71
C SER A 77 -10.88 15.81 -1.45
N ALA A 78 -12.09 16.12 -0.97
CA ALA A 78 -13.13 15.10 -0.79
C ALA A 78 -13.49 14.39 -2.11
N ASN A 79 -13.45 15.11 -3.24
CA ASN A 79 -13.73 14.53 -4.55
C ASN A 79 -12.65 13.53 -4.97
N ASN A 80 -11.36 13.89 -4.84
CA ASN A 80 -10.26 13.01 -5.21
C ASN A 80 -10.24 11.74 -4.34
N LEU A 81 -10.46 11.88 -3.04
CA LEU A 81 -10.58 10.73 -2.13
C LEU A 81 -11.75 9.82 -2.49
N ARG A 82 -12.93 10.42 -2.75
CA ARG A 82 -14.12 9.69 -3.20
C ARG A 82 -13.87 8.92 -4.48
N ASP A 83 -13.26 9.57 -5.46
CA ASP A 83 -13.08 9.00 -6.79
C ASP A 83 -12.01 7.90 -6.78
N SER A 84 -10.93 8.07 -6.03
CA SER A 84 -9.93 7.02 -5.80
C SER A 84 -10.53 5.80 -5.07
N PHE A 85 -11.31 6.04 -4.02
CA PHE A 85 -12.03 4.98 -3.31
C PHE A 85 -13.02 4.25 -4.23
N LYS A 86 -13.77 5.00 -5.04
CA LYS A 86 -14.71 4.46 -6.03
C LYS A 86 -14.04 3.53 -7.03
N VAL A 87 -12.89 3.92 -7.59
CA VAL A 87 -12.13 3.08 -8.54
C VAL A 87 -11.72 1.76 -7.90
N ILE A 88 -11.22 1.77 -6.66
CA ILE A 88 -10.85 0.53 -5.96
C ILE A 88 -12.07 -0.37 -5.74
N LEU A 89 -13.23 0.19 -5.40
CA LEU A 89 -14.47 -0.59 -5.27
C LEU A 89 -14.92 -1.20 -6.59
N GLN A 90 -14.86 -0.44 -7.69
CA GLN A 90 -15.19 -0.92 -9.01
C GLN A 90 -14.30 -2.09 -9.46
N MET A 91 -12.97 -1.95 -9.27
CA MET A 91 -12.00 -3.02 -9.52
C MET A 91 -12.27 -4.24 -8.64
N SER A 92 -12.55 -4.02 -7.34
CA SER A 92 -12.87 -5.09 -6.40
C SER A 92 -14.09 -5.90 -6.83
N ALA A 93 -15.18 -5.25 -7.26
CA ALA A 93 -16.38 -5.94 -7.71
C ALA A 93 -16.11 -6.84 -8.94
N VAL A 94 -15.35 -6.32 -9.90
CA VAL A 94 -14.94 -7.09 -11.10
C VAL A 94 -14.05 -8.28 -10.70
N LEU A 95 -13.06 -8.05 -9.84
CA LEU A 95 -12.15 -9.12 -9.38
C LEU A 95 -12.88 -10.19 -8.57
N THR A 96 -13.81 -9.79 -7.69
CA THR A 96 -14.64 -10.74 -6.93
C THR A 96 -15.44 -11.63 -7.85
N TYR A 97 -16.09 -11.06 -8.87
CA TYR A 97 -16.84 -11.82 -9.85
C TYR A 97 -15.92 -12.77 -10.65
N ALA A 98 -14.81 -12.24 -11.16
CA ALA A 98 -13.92 -13.01 -12.04
C ALA A 98 -13.16 -14.15 -11.32
N SER A 99 -12.80 -13.94 -10.06
CA SER A 99 -12.05 -14.94 -9.26
C SER A 99 -12.94 -15.85 -8.43
N SER A 100 -14.21 -15.47 -8.19
CA SER A 100 -15.10 -16.09 -7.19
C SER A 100 -14.52 -16.09 -5.78
N LEU A 101 -13.61 -15.15 -5.47
CA LEU A 101 -12.96 -15.00 -4.19
C LEU A 101 -13.29 -13.64 -3.56
N PRO A 102 -13.37 -13.54 -2.25
CA PRO A 102 -13.45 -12.24 -1.57
C PRO A 102 -12.18 -11.44 -1.82
N VAL A 103 -12.33 -10.13 -2.06
CA VAL A 103 -11.22 -9.20 -2.34
C VAL A 103 -10.89 -8.37 -1.11
N VAL A 104 -9.66 -8.48 -0.61
CA VAL A 104 -9.09 -7.63 0.44
C VAL A 104 -8.59 -6.34 -0.21
N LYS A 105 -9.21 -5.22 0.17
CA LYS A 105 -8.94 -3.89 -0.43
C LYS A 105 -7.98 -3.10 0.44
N VAL A 106 -6.82 -2.76 -0.12
CA VAL A 106 -5.77 -1.97 0.55
C VAL A 106 -5.43 -0.76 -0.33
N GLY A 107 -5.83 0.42 0.11
CA GLY A 107 -5.57 1.66 -0.60
C GLY A 107 -4.16 2.20 -0.34
N ARG A 108 -3.49 2.67 -1.39
CA ARG A 108 -2.29 3.52 -1.28
C ARG A 108 -2.75 4.96 -1.16
N MET A 109 -3.27 5.30 0.01
CA MET A 109 -3.85 6.61 0.32
C MET A 109 -3.81 6.85 1.82
N ALA A 110 -4.00 8.10 2.22
CA ALA A 110 -3.93 8.56 3.60
C ALA A 110 -2.56 8.32 4.24
N GLY A 111 -1.47 8.62 3.50
CA GLY A 111 -0.11 8.49 4.05
C GLY A 111 1.01 8.38 3.00
N GLN A 112 0.71 8.15 1.73
CA GLN A 112 1.74 7.99 0.69
C GLN A 112 2.33 9.35 0.25
N PHE A 113 2.83 10.16 1.18
CA PHE A 113 3.39 11.49 0.92
C PHE A 113 4.91 11.50 0.73
N ALA A 114 5.58 10.36 0.88
CA ALA A 114 7.02 10.22 0.68
C ALA A 114 7.32 9.44 -0.61
N LYS A 115 8.43 9.80 -1.29
CA LYS A 115 8.87 9.16 -2.53
C LYS A 115 10.39 9.03 -2.56
N PRO A 116 10.94 7.81 -2.71
CA PRO A 116 12.38 7.62 -2.87
C PRO A 116 12.85 8.18 -4.21
N ARG A 117 14.07 8.70 -4.25
CA ARG A 117 14.69 9.25 -5.45
C ARG A 117 16.01 8.57 -5.75
N SER A 118 16.33 8.47 -7.04
CA SER A 118 17.64 7.94 -7.49
C SER A 118 18.75 8.95 -7.25
N GLU A 119 18.44 10.24 -7.47
CA GLU A 119 19.39 11.35 -7.34
C GLU A 119 18.98 12.27 -6.19
N ASP A 120 19.95 12.77 -5.44
CA ASP A 120 19.74 13.70 -4.34
C ASP A 120 19.40 15.12 -4.83
N LEU A 121 19.82 15.46 -6.03
CA LEU A 121 19.58 16.76 -6.65
C LEU A 121 18.82 16.60 -7.97
N GLU A 122 17.92 17.54 -8.23
CA GLU A 122 17.28 17.76 -9.53
C GLU A 122 17.91 18.98 -10.19
N GLU A 123 18.14 18.94 -11.51
CA GLU A 123 18.66 20.05 -12.30
C GLU A 123 17.62 20.55 -13.29
N LYS A 124 17.34 21.85 -13.28
CA LYS A 124 16.51 22.54 -14.27
C LYS A 124 17.18 23.88 -14.66
N ASN A 125 17.37 24.10 -15.95
CA ASN A 125 17.96 25.33 -16.48
C ASN A 125 19.32 25.70 -15.84
N GLY A 126 20.16 24.70 -15.54
CA GLY A 126 21.47 24.90 -14.92
C GLY A 126 21.45 25.13 -13.40
N ILE A 127 20.29 25.17 -12.78
CA ILE A 127 20.13 25.30 -11.32
C ILE A 127 19.94 23.89 -10.72
N LYS A 128 20.73 23.56 -9.70
CA LYS A 128 20.64 22.30 -8.95
C LYS A 128 20.02 22.54 -7.60
N LEU A 129 18.89 21.87 -7.31
CA LEU A 129 18.19 21.92 -6.03
C LEU A 129 17.93 20.51 -5.51
N PRO A 130 17.67 20.35 -4.18
CA PRO A 130 17.28 19.06 -3.62
C PRO A 130 16.11 18.45 -4.38
N SER A 131 16.20 17.14 -4.64
CA SER A 131 15.11 16.41 -5.29
C SER A 131 13.82 16.52 -4.50
N TYR A 132 12.69 16.63 -5.21
CA TYR A 132 11.38 16.50 -4.57
C TYR A 132 11.18 15.07 -4.08
N ARG A 133 11.10 14.90 -2.76
CA ARG A 133 10.97 13.59 -2.09
C ARG A 133 9.57 13.30 -1.54
N GLY A 134 8.60 14.12 -1.93
CA GLY A 134 7.21 14.04 -1.47
C GLY A 134 6.85 15.11 -0.45
N ASP A 135 5.58 15.43 -0.38
CA ASP A 135 5.08 16.59 0.36
C ASP A 135 5.30 16.53 1.88
N ILE A 136 5.48 15.35 2.44
CA ILE A 136 5.88 15.18 3.85
C ILE A 136 7.31 15.70 4.14
N ILE A 137 8.14 15.85 3.11
CA ILE A 137 9.55 16.23 3.23
C ILE A 137 9.79 17.63 2.71
N ASN A 138 9.42 17.94 1.46
CA ASN A 138 9.65 19.21 0.79
C ASN A 138 8.55 19.48 -0.25
N ASP A 139 8.50 20.70 -0.79
CA ASP A 139 7.49 21.11 -1.77
C ASP A 139 7.92 20.76 -3.21
N ILE A 140 6.95 20.54 -4.08
CA ILE A 140 7.16 20.24 -5.50
C ILE A 140 7.69 21.43 -6.31
N LYS A 141 7.47 22.67 -5.85
CA LYS A 141 7.96 23.87 -6.52
C LYS A 141 9.48 23.84 -6.63
N PHE A 142 10.00 24.28 -7.78
CA PHE A 142 11.44 24.27 -8.06
C PHE A 142 12.06 25.62 -7.71
N ASP A 143 12.18 25.92 -6.44
CA ASP A 143 12.87 27.07 -5.86
C ASP A 143 13.62 26.67 -4.58
N GLU A 144 14.57 27.48 -4.15
CA GLU A 144 15.48 27.16 -3.04
C GLU A 144 14.73 26.97 -1.71
N ILE A 145 13.69 27.75 -1.44
CA ILE A 145 12.92 27.67 -0.18
C ILE A 145 12.04 26.44 -0.19
N SER A 146 11.28 26.22 -1.25
CA SER A 146 10.34 25.11 -1.40
C SER A 146 11.02 23.76 -1.37
N ARG A 147 12.26 23.65 -1.88
CA ARG A 147 13.00 22.39 -1.92
C ARG A 147 13.75 22.05 -0.63
N GLN A 148 13.82 22.99 0.34
CA GLN A 148 14.41 22.65 1.64
C GLN A 148 13.48 21.71 2.40
N PRO A 149 14.04 20.63 3.00
CA PRO A 149 13.27 19.75 3.88
C PRO A 149 12.78 20.49 5.13
N ASP A 150 11.48 20.41 5.41
CA ASP A 150 10.86 21.02 6.59
C ASP A 150 10.16 19.95 7.45
N PRO A 151 10.59 19.74 8.71
CA PRO A 151 9.95 18.78 9.61
C PRO A 151 8.47 19.07 9.89
N ASN A 152 8.02 20.33 9.82
CA ASN A 152 6.63 20.69 10.10
C ASN A 152 5.66 20.04 9.11
N ARG A 153 6.10 19.73 7.90
CA ARG A 153 5.30 19.02 6.89
C ARG A 153 4.83 17.65 7.35
N MET A 154 5.50 17.02 8.33
CA MET A 154 5.00 15.79 8.96
C MET A 154 3.69 16.01 9.73
N LEU A 155 3.46 17.20 10.31
CA LEU A 155 2.21 17.55 10.98
C LEU A 155 1.08 17.75 9.97
N ASP A 156 1.39 18.34 8.81
CA ASP A 156 0.42 18.49 7.71
C ASP A 156 0.05 17.13 7.16
N ALA A 157 1.03 16.25 6.94
CA ALA A 157 0.81 14.87 6.50
C ALA A 157 -0.07 14.09 7.49
N TYR A 158 0.19 14.19 8.80
CA TYR A 158 -0.65 13.60 9.83
C TYR A 158 -2.09 14.12 9.74
N SER A 159 -2.28 15.43 9.64
CA SER A 159 -3.60 16.05 9.59
C SER A 159 -4.39 15.60 8.37
N GLN A 160 -3.76 15.61 7.19
CA GLN A 160 -4.39 15.14 5.95
C GLN A 160 -4.70 13.63 5.99
N SER A 161 -3.81 12.82 6.54
CA SER A 161 -4.06 11.40 6.76
C SER A 161 -5.26 11.16 7.67
N ALA A 162 -5.38 11.91 8.76
CA ALA A 162 -6.50 11.81 9.68
C ALA A 162 -7.84 12.18 9.00
N TYR A 163 -7.86 13.27 8.23
CA TYR A 163 -9.06 13.68 7.48
C TYR A 163 -9.43 12.65 6.41
N ALA A 164 -8.44 12.14 5.67
CA ALA A 164 -8.65 11.11 4.66
C ALA A 164 -9.24 9.82 5.27
N LEU A 165 -8.65 9.32 6.35
CA LEU A 165 -9.12 8.11 7.04
C LEU A 165 -10.54 8.28 7.60
N ASN A 166 -10.86 9.45 8.17
CA ASN A 166 -12.22 9.75 8.64
C ASN A 166 -13.23 9.67 7.48
N LEU A 167 -12.93 10.28 6.34
CA LEU A 167 -13.81 10.29 5.18
C LEU A 167 -13.92 8.89 4.53
N ILE A 168 -12.82 8.15 4.43
CA ILE A 168 -12.81 6.77 3.92
C ILE A 168 -13.68 5.87 4.80
N ARG A 169 -13.58 5.96 6.13
CA ARG A 169 -14.43 5.20 7.05
C ARG A 169 -15.91 5.56 6.88
N ALA A 170 -16.22 6.84 6.70
CA ALA A 170 -17.58 7.29 6.40
C ALA A 170 -18.10 6.72 5.08
N PHE A 171 -17.31 6.69 4.02
CA PHE A 171 -17.67 6.07 2.74
C PHE A 171 -17.84 4.56 2.86
N ALA A 172 -16.96 3.89 3.58
CA ALA A 172 -16.97 2.44 3.73
C ALA A 172 -18.20 1.94 4.51
N SER A 173 -18.69 2.70 5.51
CA SER A 173 -19.81 2.30 6.38
C SER A 173 -21.12 3.04 6.10
N GLY A 174 -21.07 4.21 5.44
CA GLY A 174 -22.22 5.11 5.25
C GLY A 174 -23.11 4.83 4.03
N GLY A 175 -22.99 3.66 3.39
CA GLY A 175 -23.80 3.26 2.22
C GLY A 175 -23.33 3.84 0.90
N PHE A 176 -22.16 4.50 0.85
CA PHE A 176 -21.52 4.86 -0.42
C PHE A 176 -20.96 3.63 -1.12
N ALA A 177 -20.43 2.68 -0.35
CA ALA A 177 -19.85 1.42 -0.83
C ALA A 177 -20.89 0.33 -1.14
N ASP A 178 -22.15 0.70 -1.33
CA ASP A 178 -23.23 -0.20 -1.71
C ASP A 178 -22.93 -0.94 -3.02
N LEU A 179 -23.06 -2.27 -3.03
CA LEU A 179 -22.67 -3.12 -4.15
C LEU A 179 -23.46 -2.82 -5.43
N GLU A 180 -24.77 -2.51 -5.32
CA GLU A 180 -25.58 -2.14 -6.48
C GLU A 180 -25.13 -0.80 -7.06
N LYS A 181 -24.77 0.19 -6.20
CA LYS A 181 -24.21 1.47 -6.65
C LYS A 181 -22.88 1.28 -7.36
N VAL A 182 -21.97 0.49 -6.75
CA VAL A 182 -20.67 0.17 -7.35
C VAL A 182 -20.84 -0.48 -8.71
N HIS A 183 -21.79 -1.42 -8.84
CA HIS A 183 -22.09 -2.06 -10.12
C HIS A 183 -22.66 -1.08 -11.14
N ASN A 184 -23.55 -0.16 -10.75
CA ASN A 184 -24.06 0.88 -11.63
C ASN A 184 -22.93 1.78 -12.18
N TRP A 185 -21.92 2.11 -11.37
CA TRP A 185 -20.75 2.85 -11.84
C TRP A 185 -19.94 2.05 -12.88
N ASN A 186 -19.87 0.72 -12.74
CA ASN A 186 -19.25 -0.15 -13.76
C ASN A 186 -20.02 -0.13 -15.06
N LEU A 187 -21.36 -0.21 -15.01
CA LEU A 187 -22.23 -0.10 -16.19
C LEU A 187 -22.08 1.25 -16.90
N ASP A 188 -22.02 2.35 -16.15
CA ASP A 188 -21.84 3.69 -16.71
C ASP A 188 -20.45 3.86 -17.35
N PHE A 189 -19.42 3.24 -16.82
CA PHE A 189 -18.09 3.21 -17.42
C PHE A 189 -18.09 2.47 -18.76
N VAL A 190 -18.73 1.30 -18.82
CA VAL A 190 -18.79 0.47 -20.03
C VAL A 190 -19.60 1.17 -21.15
N LYS A 191 -20.71 1.84 -20.82
CA LYS A 191 -21.54 2.58 -21.79
C LYS A 191 -20.82 3.73 -22.49
N LYS A 192 -19.76 4.28 -21.88
CA LYS A 192 -19.03 5.46 -22.40
C LYS A 192 -17.97 5.16 -23.46
N GLY A 193 -17.88 3.94 -23.98
CA GLY A 193 -17.07 3.68 -25.17
C GLY A 193 -16.07 2.54 -25.08
N THR A 194 -16.38 1.50 -24.34
CA THR A 194 -15.51 0.33 -24.18
C THR A 194 -16.04 -0.89 -24.94
N GLN A 195 -15.13 -1.77 -25.31
CA GLN A 195 -15.33 -2.97 -26.10
C GLN A 195 -16.45 -3.89 -25.55
N ASP A 196 -17.16 -4.58 -26.45
CA ASP A 196 -18.28 -5.48 -26.15
C ASP A 196 -18.00 -6.52 -25.04
N LYS A 197 -16.77 -7.03 -24.96
CA LYS A 197 -16.36 -8.00 -23.93
C LYS A 197 -16.53 -7.52 -22.47
N TYR A 198 -16.43 -6.21 -22.22
CA TYR A 198 -16.66 -5.65 -20.89
C TYR A 198 -18.15 -5.48 -20.59
N LEU A 199 -18.97 -5.30 -21.64
CA LEU A 199 -20.41 -5.25 -21.50
C LEU A 199 -20.97 -6.61 -21.07
N ASP A 200 -20.47 -7.71 -21.63
CA ASP A 200 -20.87 -9.07 -21.25
C ASP A 200 -20.53 -9.36 -19.78
N LEU A 201 -19.33 -8.97 -19.33
CA LEU A 201 -18.96 -9.10 -17.93
C LEU A 201 -19.88 -8.29 -16.99
N ALA A 202 -20.17 -7.04 -17.35
CA ALA A 202 -21.06 -6.18 -16.56
C ALA A 202 -22.50 -6.75 -16.54
N ASN A 203 -23.01 -7.28 -17.65
CA ASN A 203 -24.32 -7.93 -17.70
C ASN A 203 -24.36 -9.18 -16.82
N SER A 204 -23.31 -9.99 -16.83
CA SER A 204 -23.22 -11.19 -15.99
C SER A 204 -23.21 -10.84 -14.48
N ILE A 205 -22.56 -9.76 -14.07
CA ILE A 205 -22.64 -9.26 -12.69
C ILE A 205 -24.08 -8.79 -12.38
N THR A 206 -24.77 -8.12 -13.33
CA THR A 206 -26.17 -7.71 -13.18
C THR A 206 -27.07 -8.92 -12.89
N ASP A 207 -26.89 -10.00 -13.64
CA ASP A 207 -27.72 -11.20 -13.49
C ASP A 207 -27.41 -11.94 -12.19
N ALA A 208 -26.15 -11.97 -11.76
CA ALA A 208 -25.77 -12.49 -10.44
C ALA A 208 -26.44 -11.71 -9.30
N LEU A 209 -26.44 -10.37 -9.35
CA LEU A 209 -27.11 -9.52 -8.36
C LEU A 209 -28.62 -9.71 -8.35
N LYS A 210 -29.29 -9.85 -9.53
CA LYS A 210 -30.71 -10.16 -9.63
C LYS A 210 -31.02 -11.52 -9.01
N PHE A 211 -30.20 -12.54 -9.27
CA PHE A 211 -30.35 -13.87 -8.69
C PHE A 211 -30.25 -13.83 -7.16
N MET A 212 -29.22 -13.18 -6.62
CA MET A 212 -29.07 -13.03 -5.17
C MET A 212 -30.29 -12.35 -4.54
N LYS A 213 -30.80 -11.28 -5.18
CA LYS A 213 -31.99 -10.57 -4.72
C LYS A 213 -33.24 -11.44 -4.77
N ALA A 214 -33.41 -12.25 -5.81
CA ALA A 214 -34.52 -13.22 -5.92
C ALA A 214 -34.44 -14.30 -4.84
N CYS A 215 -33.24 -14.70 -4.40
CA CYS A 215 -33.01 -15.60 -3.26
C CYS A 215 -33.23 -14.93 -1.90
N GLY A 216 -33.60 -13.65 -1.85
CA GLY A 216 -33.86 -12.91 -0.62
C GLY A 216 -32.64 -12.20 -0.02
N PHE A 217 -31.46 -12.29 -0.64
CA PHE A 217 -30.28 -11.54 -0.22
C PHE A 217 -30.40 -10.09 -0.69
N ASN A 218 -30.52 -9.18 0.25
CA ASN A 218 -30.65 -7.75 -0.03
C ASN A 218 -29.98 -6.90 1.04
N GLN A 219 -29.96 -5.60 0.83
CA GLN A 219 -29.33 -4.61 1.71
C GLN A 219 -29.89 -4.55 3.13
N GLN A 220 -31.06 -5.12 3.40
CA GLN A 220 -31.69 -5.09 4.72
C GLN A 220 -31.23 -6.25 5.59
N ASN A 221 -30.94 -7.40 4.98
CA ASN A 221 -30.58 -8.62 5.72
C ASN A 221 -29.11 -9.06 5.55
N VAL A 222 -28.34 -8.40 4.66
CA VAL A 222 -26.91 -8.67 4.44
C VAL A 222 -26.12 -7.35 4.54
N PRO A 223 -25.55 -7.03 5.71
CA PRO A 223 -24.81 -5.77 5.91
C PRO A 223 -23.66 -5.57 4.91
N GLU A 224 -23.03 -6.64 4.45
CA GLU A 224 -21.94 -6.64 3.49
C GLU A 224 -22.31 -6.03 2.13
N PHE A 225 -23.60 -5.93 1.81
CA PHE A 225 -24.07 -5.21 0.62
C PHE A 225 -23.94 -3.69 0.74
N LYS A 226 -23.91 -3.14 1.97
CA LYS A 226 -23.85 -1.69 2.22
C LYS A 226 -22.50 -1.20 2.68
N GLN A 227 -21.72 -2.08 3.27
CA GLN A 227 -20.47 -1.76 3.94
C GLN A 227 -19.33 -2.56 3.34
N VAL A 228 -18.16 -1.97 3.33
CA VAL A 228 -16.94 -2.66 2.93
C VAL A 228 -15.84 -2.43 3.97
N GLU A 229 -15.01 -3.42 4.17
CA GLU A 229 -13.76 -3.21 4.85
C GLU A 229 -12.74 -2.64 3.88
N PHE A 230 -12.05 -1.61 4.32
CA PHE A 230 -11.05 -0.91 3.54
C PHE A 230 -9.85 -0.56 4.42
N TYR A 231 -8.68 -0.90 3.97
CA TYR A 231 -7.42 -0.67 4.67
C TYR A 231 -6.54 0.28 3.88
N THR A 232 -5.59 0.93 4.57
CA THR A 232 -4.64 1.86 3.95
C THR A 232 -3.22 1.35 4.08
N SER A 233 -2.37 1.81 3.16
CA SER A 233 -0.96 1.46 3.13
C SER A 233 -0.11 2.57 2.51
N HIS A 234 1.15 2.67 2.94
CA HIS A 234 2.16 3.53 2.32
C HIS A 234 3.58 2.98 2.51
N GLU A 235 4.56 3.60 1.83
CA GLU A 235 5.96 3.29 2.01
C GLU A 235 6.46 3.88 3.32
N ALA A 236 6.96 3.04 4.23
CA ALA A 236 7.61 3.49 5.46
C ALA A 236 8.99 4.08 5.14
N LEU A 237 9.01 5.23 4.46
CA LEU A 237 10.25 5.86 4.01
C LEU A 237 10.84 6.78 5.06
N LEU A 238 10.03 7.63 5.69
CA LEU A 238 10.45 8.62 6.67
C LEU A 238 10.31 8.07 8.08
N LEU A 239 11.34 7.35 8.56
CA LEU A 239 11.28 6.63 9.84
C LEU A 239 11.06 7.51 11.07
N ASN A 240 11.37 8.79 11.01
CA ASN A 240 11.04 9.75 12.06
C ASN A 240 9.52 9.87 12.26
N TYR A 241 8.75 9.88 11.14
CA TYR A 241 7.29 9.92 11.17
C TYR A 241 6.70 8.60 11.65
N GLU A 242 7.19 7.48 11.12
CA GLU A 242 6.71 6.14 11.47
C GLU A 242 6.98 5.81 12.95
N GLU A 243 8.19 6.09 13.46
CA GLU A 243 8.51 5.93 14.88
C GLU A 243 7.59 6.76 15.77
N ALA A 244 7.34 8.02 15.39
CA ALA A 244 6.49 8.93 16.15
C ALA A 244 5.03 8.45 16.23
N LEU A 245 4.54 7.65 15.29
CA LEU A 245 3.21 7.04 15.28
C LEU A 245 3.19 5.58 15.77
N THR A 246 4.35 5.00 16.07
CA THR A 246 4.43 3.63 16.58
C THR A 246 4.00 3.56 18.06
N ARG A 247 3.06 2.66 18.37
CA ARG A 247 2.46 2.47 19.69
C ARG A 247 2.54 1.00 20.12
N GLU A 248 2.68 0.79 21.41
CA GLU A 248 2.49 -0.52 22.03
C GLU A 248 0.98 -0.76 22.26
N ASP A 249 0.48 -1.93 21.90
CA ASP A 249 -0.91 -2.29 22.18
C ASP A 249 -1.06 -2.69 23.65
N SER A 250 -1.79 -1.88 24.40
CA SER A 250 -2.02 -2.09 25.84
C SER A 250 -2.88 -3.31 26.17
N LEU A 251 -3.60 -3.87 25.18
CA LEU A 251 -4.52 -4.99 25.40
C LEU A 251 -3.88 -6.35 25.12
N LYS A 252 -3.10 -6.46 24.06
CA LYS A 252 -2.50 -7.74 23.62
C LYS A 252 -0.98 -7.69 23.53
N GLY A 253 -0.37 -6.55 23.80
CA GLY A 253 1.05 -6.32 23.60
C GLY A 253 1.43 -6.24 22.12
N GLY A 254 2.73 -6.06 21.86
CA GLY A 254 3.26 -5.87 20.51
C GLY A 254 3.26 -4.41 20.07
N TRP A 255 4.15 -4.10 19.15
CA TRP A 255 4.33 -2.75 18.63
C TRP A 255 3.68 -2.62 17.25
N TYR A 256 2.85 -1.60 17.09
CA TYR A 256 2.14 -1.31 15.86
C TYR A 256 2.50 0.08 15.37
N ASP A 257 2.93 0.18 14.13
CA ASP A 257 2.98 1.46 13.44
C ASP A 257 1.55 1.86 13.08
N CYS A 258 1.04 2.87 13.78
CA CYS A 258 -0.33 3.33 13.65
C CYS A 258 -0.50 4.44 12.60
N SER A 259 0.46 4.61 11.70
CA SER A 259 0.38 5.50 10.54
C SER A 259 -0.50 4.92 9.42
N ALA A 260 -0.48 3.58 9.22
CA ALA A 260 -1.32 2.85 8.29
C ALA A 260 -1.50 1.37 8.70
N HIS A 261 -2.48 0.68 8.10
CA HIS A 261 -2.75 -0.72 8.40
C HIS A 261 -1.64 -1.65 7.88
N MET A 262 -1.07 -1.34 6.73
CA MET A 262 0.03 -2.05 6.09
C MET A 262 1.11 -1.07 5.65
N LEU A 263 2.36 -1.43 5.82
CA LEU A 263 3.49 -0.62 5.39
C LEU A 263 4.36 -1.43 4.42
N TRP A 264 5.10 -0.76 3.53
CA TRP A 264 6.08 -1.48 2.71
C TRP A 264 7.45 -0.84 2.74
N ILE A 265 8.44 -1.68 2.46
CA ILE A 265 9.83 -1.29 2.22
C ILE A 265 10.05 -1.20 0.72
N GLY A 266 10.64 -0.09 0.27
CA GLY A 266 11.04 0.12 -1.11
C GLY A 266 12.28 -0.70 -1.48
N GLU A 267 12.54 -0.83 -2.78
CA GLU A 267 13.73 -1.56 -3.26
C GLU A 267 15.05 -0.93 -2.82
N ARG A 268 15.07 0.41 -2.61
CA ARG A 268 16.25 1.17 -2.19
C ARG A 268 16.49 1.16 -0.67
N THR A 269 15.56 0.64 0.10
CA THR A 269 15.57 0.71 1.57
C THR A 269 15.45 -0.66 2.24
N ARG A 270 15.50 -1.76 1.47
CA ARG A 270 15.32 -3.13 1.98
C ARG A 270 16.64 -3.84 2.35
N ASP A 271 17.75 -3.13 2.39
CA ASP A 271 19.04 -3.77 2.65
C ASP A 271 19.14 -4.30 4.09
N LEU A 272 19.61 -5.55 4.20
CA LEU A 272 19.85 -6.22 5.47
C LEU A 272 20.88 -5.45 6.30
N GLY A 273 20.60 -5.28 7.60
CA GLY A 273 21.48 -4.54 8.49
C GLY A 273 21.32 -3.02 8.40
N GLU A 274 20.32 -2.52 7.68
CA GLU A 274 19.99 -1.10 7.60
C GLU A 274 18.72 -0.73 8.38
N ALA A 275 18.51 0.56 8.57
CA ALA A 275 17.50 1.13 9.46
C ALA A 275 16.07 0.70 9.16
N HIS A 276 15.67 0.68 7.88
CA HIS A 276 14.29 0.35 7.51
C HIS A 276 13.94 -1.11 7.82
N VAL A 277 14.85 -2.04 7.54
CA VAL A 277 14.67 -3.46 7.88
C VAL A 277 14.67 -3.64 9.40
N GLU A 278 15.55 -2.93 10.12
CA GLU A 278 15.56 -2.95 11.60
C GLU A 278 14.23 -2.46 12.17
N PHE A 279 13.70 -1.34 11.68
CA PHE A 279 12.40 -0.83 12.13
C PHE A 279 11.26 -1.82 11.86
N MET A 280 11.16 -2.28 10.62
CA MET A 280 10.06 -3.11 10.17
C MET A 280 10.01 -4.51 10.81
N ARG A 281 11.18 -5.06 11.20
CA ARG A 281 11.22 -6.40 11.83
C ARG A 281 10.55 -6.48 13.20
N GLY A 282 10.30 -5.34 13.83
CA GLY A 282 9.74 -5.30 15.17
C GLY A 282 8.30 -4.84 15.28
N ILE A 283 7.69 -4.34 14.21
CA ILE A 283 6.26 -3.99 14.21
C ILE A 283 5.40 -5.19 13.84
N GLU A 284 4.17 -5.23 14.33
CA GLU A 284 3.21 -6.32 14.08
C GLU A 284 2.40 -6.14 12.78
N ASN A 285 2.47 -4.98 12.14
CA ASN A 285 1.78 -4.69 10.89
C ASN A 285 2.15 -5.70 9.78
N PRO A 286 1.23 -6.03 8.88
CA PRO A 286 1.59 -6.62 7.59
C PRO A 286 2.59 -5.75 6.84
N ILE A 287 3.58 -6.39 6.24
CA ILE A 287 4.72 -5.73 5.58
C ILE A 287 4.74 -6.10 4.10
N GLY A 288 4.71 -5.09 3.23
CA GLY A 288 5.04 -5.23 1.82
C GLY A 288 6.55 -5.11 1.60
N VAL A 289 7.11 -5.89 0.70
CA VAL A 289 8.50 -5.78 0.29
C VAL A 289 8.57 -5.69 -1.23
N LYS A 290 9.06 -4.58 -1.76
CA LYS A 290 9.24 -4.42 -3.21
C LYS A 290 10.44 -5.22 -3.70
N ILE A 291 10.23 -6.01 -4.76
CA ILE A 291 11.22 -6.92 -5.32
C ILE A 291 11.37 -6.65 -6.82
N GLY A 292 12.55 -6.21 -7.21
CA GLY A 292 12.96 -6.04 -8.60
C GLY A 292 13.68 -7.26 -9.16
N PRO A 293 14.07 -7.24 -10.46
CA PRO A 293 14.68 -8.36 -11.16
C PRO A 293 16.11 -8.71 -10.69
N ALA A 294 16.76 -7.82 -9.94
CA ALA A 294 18.12 -8.01 -9.44
C ALA A 294 18.19 -8.73 -8.09
N VAL A 295 17.04 -9.11 -7.52
CA VAL A 295 17.02 -9.80 -6.22
C VAL A 295 17.52 -11.24 -6.36
N GLU A 296 18.44 -11.64 -5.47
CA GLU A 296 18.96 -12.99 -5.39
C GLU A 296 18.16 -13.84 -4.39
N ASN A 297 18.07 -15.15 -4.63
CA ASN A 297 17.29 -16.07 -3.81
C ASN A 297 17.76 -16.08 -2.34
N ASP A 298 19.05 -16.26 -2.10
CA ASP A 298 19.60 -16.34 -0.74
C ASP A 298 19.40 -15.05 0.05
N TYR A 299 19.51 -13.91 -0.64
CA TYR A 299 19.23 -12.61 -0.05
C TYR A 299 17.76 -12.49 0.35
N LEU A 300 16.83 -12.90 -0.54
CA LEU A 300 15.40 -12.87 -0.26
C LEU A 300 15.04 -13.71 0.96
N ILE A 301 15.55 -14.94 1.06
CA ILE A 301 15.29 -15.82 2.21
C ILE A 301 15.77 -15.17 3.52
N LYS A 302 17.00 -14.66 3.57
CA LYS A 302 17.52 -13.95 4.74
C LYS A 302 16.68 -12.75 5.13
N LEU A 303 16.15 -12.02 4.15
CA LEU A 303 15.27 -10.88 4.39
C LEU A 303 13.94 -11.33 4.99
N LEU A 304 13.35 -12.41 4.47
CA LEU A 304 12.12 -13.00 5.01
C LEU A 304 12.30 -13.48 6.44
N ASP A 305 13.38 -14.21 6.74
CA ASP A 305 13.70 -14.69 8.10
C ASP A 305 13.93 -13.54 9.08
N THR A 306 14.42 -12.39 8.59
CA THR A 306 14.62 -11.20 9.40
C THR A 306 13.29 -10.49 9.70
N LEU A 307 12.43 -10.31 8.69
CA LEU A 307 11.17 -9.58 8.81
C LEU A 307 10.04 -10.41 9.42
N ASN A 308 10.07 -11.72 9.26
CA ASN A 308 9.04 -12.65 9.75
C ASN A 308 9.66 -13.89 10.40
N PRO A 309 10.42 -13.76 11.48
CA PRO A 309 11.15 -14.87 12.11
C PRO A 309 10.24 -15.97 12.69
N LYS A 310 8.96 -15.66 12.92
CA LYS A 310 7.95 -16.63 13.35
C LYS A 310 7.25 -17.30 12.18
N ASN A 311 7.57 -16.92 10.96
CA ASN A 311 6.95 -17.41 9.72
C ASN A 311 5.41 -17.31 9.74
N GLU A 312 4.89 -16.20 10.27
CA GLU A 312 3.45 -15.96 10.40
C GLU A 312 2.82 -15.73 9.04
N ARG A 313 1.65 -16.34 8.81
CA ARG A 313 0.84 -16.08 7.61
C ARG A 313 0.27 -14.66 7.63
N GLY A 314 0.07 -14.07 6.45
CA GLY A 314 -0.47 -12.71 6.33
C GLY A 314 0.51 -11.61 6.75
N LYS A 315 1.73 -11.94 7.18
CA LYS A 315 2.75 -10.97 7.62
C LYS A 315 3.49 -10.32 6.45
N ILE A 316 3.92 -11.09 5.46
CA ILE A 316 4.75 -10.59 4.36
C ILE A 316 4.02 -10.68 3.02
N THR A 317 4.03 -9.57 2.29
CA THR A 317 3.61 -9.49 0.88
C THR A 317 4.80 -9.10 0.02
N LEU A 318 5.20 -9.97 -0.88
CA LEU A 318 6.25 -9.71 -1.87
C LEU A 318 5.64 -9.00 -3.08
N ILE A 319 5.99 -7.73 -3.29
CA ILE A 319 5.46 -6.90 -4.37
C ILE A 319 6.46 -6.92 -5.52
N THR A 320 6.19 -7.76 -6.52
CA THR A 320 7.09 -7.95 -7.66
C THR A 320 6.98 -6.81 -8.66
N ARG A 321 8.13 -6.25 -9.05
CA ARG A 321 8.27 -5.13 -9.97
C ARG A 321 9.36 -5.43 -11.00
N MET A 322 9.12 -6.44 -11.84
CA MET A 322 10.15 -7.00 -12.72
C MET A 322 10.02 -6.56 -14.18
N GLY A 323 8.84 -6.04 -14.54
CA GLY A 323 8.49 -5.78 -15.94
C GLY A 323 8.23 -7.07 -16.74
N SER A 324 7.55 -6.94 -17.88
CA SER A 324 7.10 -8.08 -18.67
C SER A 324 8.24 -8.95 -19.24
N GLN A 325 9.43 -8.37 -19.42
CA GLN A 325 10.58 -9.09 -20.00
C GLN A 325 11.27 -10.01 -18.97
N ASN A 326 11.34 -9.59 -17.70
CA ASN A 326 12.10 -10.32 -16.68
C ASN A 326 11.23 -11.25 -15.82
N ILE A 327 9.91 -11.03 -15.79
CA ILE A 327 9.03 -11.75 -14.87
C ILE A 327 9.01 -13.24 -15.14
N TYR A 328 9.03 -13.66 -16.40
CA TYR A 328 9.00 -15.08 -16.79
C TYR A 328 10.28 -15.83 -16.41
N ASP A 329 11.42 -15.15 -16.46
CA ASP A 329 12.71 -15.78 -16.17
C ASP A 329 13.08 -15.75 -14.68
N LYS A 330 12.69 -14.68 -13.96
CA LYS A 330 13.11 -14.44 -12.57
C LYS A 330 12.11 -14.93 -11.54
N LEU A 331 10.82 -14.67 -11.72
CA LEU A 331 9.81 -14.94 -10.72
C LEU A 331 9.66 -16.42 -10.39
N PRO A 332 9.68 -17.38 -11.35
CA PRO A 332 9.56 -18.81 -11.04
C PRO A 332 10.65 -19.32 -10.09
N ASN A 333 11.89 -18.87 -10.26
CA ASN A 333 13.01 -19.26 -9.41
C ASN A 333 12.87 -18.72 -7.99
N LEU A 334 12.40 -17.48 -7.84
CA LEU A 334 12.12 -16.89 -6.51
C LEU A 334 10.98 -17.63 -5.80
N ILE A 335 9.89 -17.93 -6.52
CA ILE A 335 8.77 -18.71 -5.97
C ILE A 335 9.24 -20.10 -5.53
N LYS A 336 10.06 -20.78 -6.33
CA LYS A 336 10.62 -22.07 -5.99
C LYS A 336 11.46 -21.98 -4.71
N SER A 337 12.38 -21.02 -4.62
CA SER A 337 13.24 -20.82 -3.45
C SER A 337 12.43 -20.55 -2.17
N VAL A 338 11.42 -19.67 -2.25
CA VAL A 338 10.53 -19.36 -1.11
C VAL A 338 9.76 -20.60 -0.64
N ARG A 339 9.26 -21.43 -1.59
CA ARG A 339 8.57 -22.70 -1.27
C ARG A 339 9.49 -23.74 -0.64
N GLU A 340 10.69 -23.92 -1.16
CA GLU A 340 11.68 -24.87 -0.63
C GLU A 340 12.11 -24.52 0.79
N ASN A 341 12.17 -23.22 1.12
CA ASN A 341 12.45 -22.73 2.47
C ASN A 341 11.20 -22.62 3.36
N GLN A 342 10.03 -23.03 2.87
CA GLN A 342 8.75 -23.02 3.59
C GLN A 342 8.34 -21.64 4.15
N ASN A 343 8.79 -20.55 3.55
CA ASN A 343 8.41 -19.20 3.97
C ASN A 343 6.96 -18.87 3.56
N ASN A 344 6.16 -18.42 4.53
CA ASN A 344 4.80 -17.96 4.27
C ASN A 344 4.80 -16.53 3.75
N VAL A 345 4.45 -16.34 2.48
CA VAL A 345 4.37 -15.04 1.82
C VAL A 345 3.12 -14.95 0.93
N ILE A 346 2.72 -13.72 0.65
CA ILE A 346 1.76 -13.37 -0.39
C ILE A 346 2.54 -12.83 -1.58
N TRP A 347 2.24 -13.29 -2.78
CA TRP A 347 2.77 -12.72 -4.00
C TRP A 347 1.80 -11.69 -4.56
N SER A 348 2.27 -10.47 -4.78
CA SER A 348 1.53 -9.38 -5.43
C SER A 348 2.35 -8.85 -6.60
N CYS A 349 1.69 -8.57 -7.72
CA CYS A 349 2.35 -8.02 -8.90
C CYS A 349 2.04 -6.52 -9.02
N ASP A 350 3.08 -5.69 -9.20
CA ASP A 350 2.95 -4.30 -9.62
C ASP A 350 3.12 -4.21 -11.15
N PRO A 351 2.01 -4.22 -11.93
CA PRO A 351 2.09 -4.23 -13.39
C PRO A 351 2.43 -2.88 -13.98
N MET A 352 2.38 -1.81 -13.19
CA MET A 352 2.48 -0.43 -13.67
C MET A 352 3.92 0.07 -13.80
N LEU A 353 4.90 -0.65 -13.24
CA LEU A 353 6.29 -0.27 -13.35
C LEU A 353 6.86 -0.60 -14.73
N LEU A 354 7.62 0.34 -15.30
CA LEU A 354 8.25 0.26 -16.64
C LEU A 354 7.27 0.34 -17.83
N ILE A 355 6.03 0.73 -17.59
CA ILE A 355 5.14 1.13 -18.67
C ILE A 355 5.52 2.56 -19.05
N HIS A 356 6.31 2.73 -20.13
CA HIS A 356 6.44 4.00 -20.81
C HIS A 356 5.10 4.30 -21.51
N ILE A 357 4.54 5.49 -21.28
CA ILE A 357 3.21 5.94 -21.79
C ILE A 357 3.08 5.77 -23.31
N ASN A 358 4.17 5.73 -24.05
CA ASN A 358 4.20 5.56 -25.52
C ASN A 358 3.97 4.11 -26.01
N GLN A 359 3.77 3.11 -25.12
CA GLN A 359 3.61 1.70 -25.50
C GLN A 359 2.30 1.07 -24.97
N VAL A 360 1.35 1.84 -24.48
CA VAL A 360 0.04 1.34 -24.07
C VAL A 360 -0.86 1.18 -25.31
N ARG A 361 -0.55 0.20 -26.14
CA ARG A 361 -1.48 -0.39 -27.10
C ARG A 361 -1.33 -1.92 -27.06
N ASP A 362 -2.35 -2.56 -26.54
CA ASP A 362 -2.96 -3.83 -26.94
C ASP A 362 -2.42 -5.21 -26.51
N THR A 363 -1.34 -5.47 -25.77
CA THR A 363 -0.96 -6.88 -25.59
C THR A 363 -0.56 -7.32 -24.17
N ARG A 364 -0.46 -6.43 -23.21
CA ARG A 364 0.19 -6.75 -21.90
C ARG A 364 -0.76 -7.18 -20.80
N LEU A 365 -1.98 -6.68 -20.79
CA LEU A 365 -2.98 -7.06 -19.78
C LEU A 365 -3.44 -8.52 -19.98
N ASP A 366 -3.63 -8.94 -21.23
CA ASP A 366 -4.03 -10.31 -21.57
C ASP A 366 -2.96 -11.36 -21.19
N HIS A 367 -1.67 -11.00 -21.22
CA HIS A 367 -0.59 -11.89 -20.79
C HIS A 367 -0.49 -12.01 -19.27
N LEU A 368 -0.71 -10.93 -18.53
CA LEU A 368 -0.75 -10.94 -17.06
C LEU A 368 -1.96 -11.71 -16.53
N ILE A 369 -3.14 -11.51 -17.11
CA ILE A 369 -4.35 -12.24 -16.76
C ILE A 369 -4.15 -13.75 -17.00
N LYS A 370 -3.55 -14.15 -18.12
CA LYS A 370 -3.23 -15.55 -18.42
C LYS A 370 -2.19 -16.16 -17.47
N PHE A 371 -1.29 -15.38 -16.92
CA PHE A 371 -0.31 -15.85 -15.94
C PHE A 371 -0.94 -16.13 -14.56
N PHE A 372 -1.89 -15.31 -14.13
CA PHE A 372 -2.58 -15.49 -12.83
C PHE A 372 -3.73 -16.50 -12.86
N LEU A 373 -4.22 -16.89 -14.04
CA LEU A 373 -5.29 -17.89 -14.20
C LEU A 373 -4.77 -19.33 -14.44
N ARG A 374 -3.46 -19.54 -14.41
CA ARG A 374 -2.78 -20.85 -14.43
C ARG A 374 -2.13 -21.13 -13.07
#